data_ed9c23b8d821fe535fb9fbc1129d68ae
#
_entry.id   ed9c23b8d821fe535fb9fbc1129d68ae
#
_cell.length_a   1.000
_cell.length_b   1.000
_cell.length_c   1.000
_cell.angle_alpha   90.00
_cell.angle_beta   90.00
_cell.angle_gamma   90.00
#
_symmetry.space_group_name_H-M   'P 1'
#
loop_
_entity.id
_entity.type
_entity.pdbx_description
1 polymer ?
#
loop_
_entity_poly.entity_id
_entity_poly.type
_entity_poly.pdbx_seq_one_letter_code
_entity_poly.pdbx_strand_id
1 'polypeptide(L)'
;MNNESFNKEEVQEIKEYLFKADIWMYYELSLFTNSLFIFDLDVIDILFKKVSNSLNTMVVNNTDIFMLVANILSLCFQKNDLNRIRKYIKILNKLSI
;
A
#
# COMPACT_ATOMS: atom_id res chain seq x y z
N MET A 1 0.06 -8.38 18.78
CA MET A 1 0.22 -8.64 18.31
C MET A 1 0.82 -9.13 17.81
N ASN A 2 1.07 -9.12 17.56
CA ASN A 2 1.59 -9.45 17.10
C ASN A 2 2.16 -9.77 16.30
N ASN A 3 2.39 -9.78 16.00
CA ASN A 3 2.93 -9.86 15.23
C ASN A 3 3.43 -10.37 14.47
N GLU A 4 2.88 -10.35 14.71
CA GLU A 4 3.15 -10.53 13.83
C GLU A 4 4.20 -10.69 12.99
N SER A 5 5.00 -11.40 13.02
CA SER A 5 6.10 -11.48 12.10
C SER A 5 5.83 -12.56 11.07
N PHE A 6 6.08 -12.22 9.79
CA PHE A 6 5.98 -13.17 8.70
C PHE A 6 7.37 -13.77 8.47
N ASN A 7 7.45 -15.06 8.14
CA ASN A 7 8.71 -15.64 7.72
C ASN A 7 8.99 -15.26 6.26
N LYS A 8 10.20 -15.57 5.77
CA LYS A 8 10.60 -15.18 4.41
C LYS A 8 9.71 -15.77 3.34
N GLU A 9 9.27 -16.99 3.53
CA GLU A 9 8.41 -17.66 2.56
C GLU A 9 7.04 -16.97 2.47
N GLU A 10 6.50 -16.61 3.61
CA GLU A 10 5.20 -15.92 3.66
C GLU A 10 5.30 -14.55 3.02
N VAL A 11 6.37 -13.80 3.30
CA VAL A 11 6.59 -12.50 2.68
C VAL A 11 6.65 -12.63 1.17
N GLN A 12 7.39 -13.63 0.69
CA GLN A 12 7.54 -13.84 -0.74
C GLN A 12 6.21 -14.23 -1.39
N GLU A 13 5.42 -15.04 -0.73
CA GLU A 13 4.11 -15.45 -1.24
C GLU A 13 3.17 -14.27 -1.38
N ILE A 14 3.10 -13.42 -0.36
CA ILE A 14 2.24 -12.23 -0.39
C ILE A 14 2.69 -11.30 -1.51
N LYS A 15 4.00 -11.07 -1.59
CA LYS A 15 4.57 -10.20 -2.60
C LYS A 15 4.23 -10.70 -4.01
N GLU A 16 4.44 -11.99 -4.25
CA GLU A 16 4.17 -12.58 -5.56
C GLU A 16 2.70 -12.50 -5.91
N TYR A 17 1.83 -12.77 -4.95
CA TYR A 17 0.39 -12.68 -5.19
C TYR A 17 0.01 -11.26 -5.63
N LEU A 18 0.49 -10.26 -4.91
CA LEU A 18 0.14 -8.87 -5.21
C LEU A 18 0.75 -8.41 -6.53
N PHE A 19 1.96 -8.87 -6.86
CA PHE A 19 2.59 -8.52 -8.13
C PHE A 19 1.88 -9.15 -9.32
N LYS A 20 1.33 -10.35 -9.15
CA LYS A 20 0.66 -11.06 -10.24
C LYS A 20 -0.78 -10.62 -10.45
N ALA A 21 -1.39 -10.04 -9.44
CA ALA A 21 -2.79 -9.62 -9.55
C ALA A 21 -2.93 -8.50 -10.58
N ASP A 22 -3.63 -8.78 -11.67
CA ASP A 22 -3.85 -7.79 -12.73
C ASP A 22 -4.93 -6.80 -12.34
N ILE A 23 -5.97 -7.30 -11.68
CA ILE A 23 -7.09 -6.47 -11.24
C ILE A 23 -7.09 -6.50 -9.72
N TRP A 24 -7.05 -5.31 -9.14
CA TRP A 24 -7.08 -5.18 -7.68
C TRP A 24 -8.48 -4.84 -7.23
N MET A 25 -9.00 -5.67 -6.34
CA MET A 25 -10.29 -5.47 -5.70
C MET A 25 -10.06 -5.29 -4.21
N TYR A 26 -11.15 -5.27 -3.44
CA TYR A 26 -11.06 -5.02 -2.01
C TYR A 26 -10.11 -5.98 -1.30
N TYR A 27 -10.10 -7.26 -1.70
CA TYR A 27 -9.24 -8.25 -1.05
C TYR A 27 -7.76 -7.90 -1.19
N GLU A 28 -7.33 -7.56 -2.42
CA GLU A 28 -5.93 -7.21 -2.67
C GLU A 28 -5.55 -5.92 -1.95
N LEU A 29 -6.45 -4.94 -1.96
CA LEU A 29 -6.22 -3.69 -1.26
C LEU A 29 -6.06 -3.93 0.25
N SER A 30 -6.93 -4.74 0.81
CA SER A 30 -6.91 -5.07 2.23
C SER A 30 -5.63 -5.81 2.60
N LEU A 31 -5.25 -6.79 1.79
CA LEU A 31 -4.02 -7.56 2.01
C LEU A 31 -2.81 -6.66 1.97
N PHE A 32 -2.74 -5.77 0.97
CA PHE A 32 -1.63 -4.82 0.83
C PHE A 32 -1.55 -3.90 2.05
N THR A 33 -2.69 -3.30 2.42
CA THR A 33 -2.73 -2.37 3.55
C THR A 33 -2.26 -3.03 4.84
N ASN A 34 -2.69 -4.27 5.07
CA ASN A 34 -2.37 -4.98 6.30
C ASN A 34 -0.95 -5.55 6.32
N SER A 35 -0.31 -5.64 5.17
CA SER A 35 1.04 -6.19 5.07
C SER A 35 2.11 -5.17 4.69
N LEU A 36 1.78 -3.88 4.71
CA LEU A 36 2.73 -2.82 4.30
C LEU A 36 4.08 -2.93 5.00
N PHE A 37 4.06 -3.25 6.30
CA PHE A 37 5.27 -3.24 7.11
C PHE A 37 6.32 -4.28 6.68
N ILE A 38 5.94 -5.26 5.85
CA ILE A 38 6.89 -6.28 5.41
C ILE A 38 7.61 -5.91 4.11
N PHE A 39 7.22 -4.79 3.48
CA PHE A 39 7.76 -4.40 2.17
C PHE A 39 8.68 -3.19 2.30
N ASP A 40 9.71 -3.17 1.44
CA ASP A 40 10.51 -1.95 1.26
C ASP A 40 9.67 -0.89 0.57
N LEU A 41 10.06 0.37 0.76
CA LEU A 41 9.32 1.48 0.16
C LEU A 41 9.31 1.41 -1.37
N ASP A 42 10.38 0.88 -1.99
CA ASP A 42 10.41 0.69 -3.44
C ASP A 42 9.29 -0.25 -3.89
N VAL A 43 9.11 -1.35 -3.17
CA VAL A 43 8.06 -2.31 -3.47
C VAL A 43 6.69 -1.68 -3.25
N ILE A 44 6.54 -0.92 -2.18
CA ILE A 44 5.28 -0.23 -1.90
C ILE A 44 4.91 0.72 -3.02
N ASP A 45 5.89 1.48 -3.56
CA ASP A 45 5.64 2.37 -4.69
C ASP A 45 5.09 1.62 -5.90
N ILE A 46 5.70 0.48 -6.21
CA ILE A 46 5.27 -0.32 -7.36
C ILE A 46 3.86 -0.84 -7.17
N LEU A 47 3.58 -1.38 -5.99
CA LEU A 47 2.26 -1.92 -5.68
C LEU A 47 1.20 -0.82 -5.60
N PHE A 48 1.55 0.34 -5.07
CA PHE A 48 0.62 1.46 -5.03
C PHE A 48 0.25 1.93 -6.43
N LYS A 49 1.17 1.84 -7.37
CA LYS A 49 0.85 2.16 -8.75
C LYS A 49 -0.23 1.24 -9.30
N LYS A 50 -0.19 -0.03 -8.94
CA LYS A 50 -1.26 -0.97 -9.32
C LYS A 50 -2.60 -0.55 -8.72
N VAL A 51 -2.60 -0.10 -7.47
CA VAL A 51 -3.82 0.42 -6.84
C VAL A 51 -4.36 1.60 -7.64
N SER A 52 -3.49 2.55 -7.96
CA SER A 52 -3.89 3.75 -8.72
C SER A 52 -4.49 3.38 -10.06
N ASN A 53 -3.90 2.41 -10.75
CA ASN A 53 -4.38 1.98 -12.05
C ASN A 53 -5.73 1.26 -11.98
N SER A 54 -6.05 0.71 -10.81
CA SER A 54 -7.28 -0.07 -10.62
C SER A 54 -8.43 0.74 -10.05
N LEU A 55 -8.20 2.00 -9.69
CA LEU A 55 -9.23 2.79 -8.97
C LEU A 55 -10.54 2.92 -9.75
N ASN A 56 -10.47 2.97 -11.08
CA ASN A 56 -11.68 3.13 -11.89
C ASN A 56 -12.55 1.88 -11.91
N THR A 57 -11.97 0.72 -11.62
CA THR A 57 -12.70 -0.56 -11.65
C THR A 57 -12.93 -1.12 -10.26
N MET A 58 -12.26 -0.55 -9.26
CA MET A 58 -12.30 -1.05 -7.90
C MET A 58 -13.48 -0.43 -7.14
N VAL A 59 -14.31 -1.30 -6.56
CA VAL A 59 -15.42 -0.83 -5.75
C VAL A 59 -14.95 -0.73 -4.30
N VAL A 60 -14.29 0.39 -3.99
CA VAL A 60 -13.84 0.68 -2.62
C VAL A 60 -14.21 2.12 -2.32
N ASN A 61 -14.36 2.45 -1.06
CA ASN A 61 -14.64 3.83 -0.70
C ASN A 61 -13.33 4.60 -0.50
N ASN A 62 -13.44 5.92 -0.50
CA ASN A 62 -12.28 6.79 -0.35
C ASN A 62 -11.57 6.59 0.99
N THR A 63 -12.30 6.16 2.01
CA THR A 63 -11.73 5.93 3.32
C THR A 63 -10.66 4.84 3.27
N ASP A 64 -10.92 3.76 2.54
CA ASP A 64 -9.95 2.67 2.42
C ASP A 64 -8.66 3.12 1.75
N ILE A 65 -8.78 3.91 0.69
CA ILE A 65 -7.62 4.44 -0.01
C ILE A 65 -6.89 5.45 0.88
N PHE A 66 -7.63 6.31 1.56
CA PHE A 66 -7.06 7.29 2.48
C PHE A 66 -6.23 6.59 3.57
N MET A 67 -6.78 5.51 4.15
CA MET A 67 -6.08 4.76 5.19
C MET A 67 -4.81 4.12 4.65
N LEU A 68 -4.85 3.59 3.44
CA LEU A 68 -3.66 3.02 2.81
C LEU A 68 -2.57 4.08 2.68
N VAL A 69 -2.91 5.24 2.12
CA VAL A 69 -1.94 6.31 1.89
C VAL A 69 -1.39 6.84 3.23
N ALA A 70 -2.26 6.99 4.23
CA ALA A 70 -1.83 7.44 5.55
C ALA A 70 -0.83 6.45 6.17
N ASN A 71 -1.08 5.15 6.02
CA ASN A 71 -0.17 4.14 6.53
C ASN A 71 1.16 4.13 5.78
N ILE A 72 1.13 4.33 4.46
CA ILE A 72 2.36 4.46 3.68
C ILE A 72 3.17 5.66 4.16
N LEU A 73 2.48 6.79 4.37
CA LEU A 73 3.15 7.99 4.89
C LEU A 73 3.83 7.73 6.23
N SER A 74 3.15 7.00 7.11
CA SER A 74 3.73 6.66 8.41
C SER A 74 5.06 5.94 8.25
N LEU A 75 5.13 4.99 7.33
CA LEU A 75 6.37 4.27 7.05
C LEU A 75 7.43 5.19 6.45
N CYS A 76 7.03 6.10 5.58
CA CYS A 76 7.98 7.06 4.99
C CYS A 76 8.59 7.96 6.06
N PHE A 77 7.78 8.40 7.04
CA PHE A 77 8.28 9.18 8.16
C PHE A 77 9.27 8.37 9.01
N GLN A 78 8.95 7.12 9.27
CA GLN A 78 9.84 6.25 10.04
C GLN A 78 11.21 6.11 9.38
N LYS A 79 11.24 6.14 8.06
CA LYS A 79 12.49 5.98 7.29
C LYS A 79 13.11 7.31 6.86
N ASN A 80 12.51 8.42 7.25
CA ASN A 80 12.98 9.77 6.91
C ASN A 80 13.12 9.97 5.40
N ASP A 81 12.20 9.42 4.63
CA ASP A 81 12.23 9.52 3.17
C ASP A 81 11.45 10.76 2.74
N LEU A 82 12.14 11.90 2.68
CA LEU A 82 11.50 13.19 2.40
C LEU A 82 10.83 13.24 1.03
N ASN A 83 11.44 12.64 0.03
CA ASN A 83 10.88 12.66 -1.32
C ASN A 83 9.54 11.90 -1.36
N ARG A 84 9.49 10.74 -0.72
CA ARG A 84 8.26 9.95 -0.67
C ARG A 84 7.21 10.60 0.22
N ILE A 85 7.63 11.23 1.31
CA ILE A 85 6.71 11.97 2.16
C ILE A 85 5.98 13.02 1.34
N ARG A 86 6.71 13.82 0.57
CA ARG A 86 6.10 14.84 -0.29
C ARG A 86 5.17 14.24 -1.32
N LYS A 87 5.58 13.13 -1.94
CA LYS A 87 4.77 12.43 -2.94
C LYS A 87 3.43 11.98 -2.37
N TYR A 88 3.48 11.29 -1.24
CA TYR A 88 2.25 10.72 -0.67
C TYR A 88 1.38 11.76 0.01
N ILE A 89 1.96 12.83 0.52
CA ILE A 89 1.17 13.96 1.02
C ILE A 89 0.32 14.56 -0.10
N LYS A 90 0.89 14.74 -1.28
CA LYS A 90 0.14 15.26 -2.41
C LYS A 90 -1.03 14.35 -2.79
N ILE A 91 -0.78 13.05 -2.76
CA ILE A 91 -1.83 12.06 -3.05
C ILE A 91 -2.92 12.15 -1.99
N LEU A 92 -2.52 12.20 -0.73
CA LEU A 92 -3.46 12.28 0.39
C LEU A 92 -4.36 13.52 0.29
N ASN A 93 -3.77 14.66 -0.06
CA ASN A 93 -4.53 15.90 -0.20
C ASN A 93 -5.58 15.80 -1.30
N LYS A 94 -5.28 15.11 -2.38
CA LYS A 94 -6.25 14.91 -3.45
C LYS A 94 -7.42 14.05 -3.01
N LEU A 95 -7.14 13.08 -2.13
CA LEU A 95 -8.18 12.17 -1.66
C LEU A 95 -9.11 12.82 -0.65
N SER A 96 -8.63 13.82 0.05
CA SER A 96 -9.38 14.41 1.17
C SER A 96 -10.38 15.49 0.73
N ILE A 97 -10.49 15.74 -0.56
CA ILE A 97 -11.43 16.74 -1.08
C ILE A 97 -12.81 16.16 -1.35
#